data_b41a5e05d688a3301d20d0ab68d4f7f7
#
_entry.id   b41a5e05d688a3301d20d0ab68d4f7f7
#
_cell.length_a   1.000
_cell.length_b   1.000
_cell.length_c   1.000
_cell.angle_alpha   90.00
_cell.angle_beta   90.00
_cell.angle_gamma   90.00
#
_symmetry.space_group_name_H-M   'P 1'
#
loop_
_entity.id
_entity.type
_entity.pdbx_description
1 polymer ?
#
loop_
_entity_poly.entity_id
_entity_poly.type
_entity_poly.pdbx_seq_one_letter_code
_entity_poly.pdbx_strand_id
1 'polypeptide(L)'
;MPTDPLSLPLTELAHRYRSGDLRALEVTERFLERLEPGPVYRLVTAERARTQAKRADELFAKGVDIGPLQGIPLALKDLMDTKGDVTAAGSRVLSEKSAAAEDCPAASRLDAAGAVFLGKTNMTELAFSGLGLNPHFGTPGNALDASRIPGGSSSGSGVAVASQLACAAIGSDTGGSVRIPASFNGIVGLKTTDGVIPMDGCVPLSPTLDTLGPITRTVEDAWHLWQALTASAHAPLPRIEPEGRKLFAPLTALHHELDPEVEAGFEAACERFTRMGVMVERGEAPELQEALNAYERFGTIVGMESLALYEEMLAREGERVDPRVSARILASDRRAVDYIRLGLERKRLQQRFWEAVSGFDAVIAPTVAVLPPRIDGFAADDTYFRLNALVLRNSMLFNFLACPAVSIPGGQTSGGLSVGVSIAGQPHDEPLILGIARAFELAGAD
;
A
#
# COMPACT_ATOMS: atom_id res chain seq x y z
N MET A 1 30.08 10.64 9.72
CA MET A 1 29.08 11.62 10.16
C MET A 1 27.97 10.85 10.84
N PRO A 2 27.31 11.37 11.88
CA PRO A 2 26.16 10.67 12.43
C PRO A 2 25.08 10.54 11.33
N THR A 3 24.49 9.37 11.20
CA THR A 3 23.44 9.07 10.22
C THR A 3 22.25 10.00 10.47
N ASP A 4 21.67 10.62 9.42
CA ASP A 4 20.50 11.48 9.55
C ASP A 4 19.32 10.69 10.14
N PRO A 5 18.74 11.08 11.29
CA PRO A 5 17.60 10.39 11.89
C PRO A 5 16.41 10.18 10.96
N LEU A 6 16.20 11.07 9.97
CA LEU A 6 15.11 10.96 9.00
C LEU A 6 15.27 9.77 8.05
N SER A 7 16.50 9.29 7.85
CA SER A 7 16.81 8.13 7.02
C SER A 7 16.75 6.79 7.76
N LEU A 8 16.68 6.79 9.09
CA LEU A 8 16.68 5.57 9.89
C LEU A 8 15.39 4.76 9.68
N PRO A 9 15.48 3.42 9.60
CA PRO A 9 14.33 2.54 9.75
C PRO A 9 13.61 2.78 11.09
N LEU A 10 12.32 2.44 11.16
CA LEU A 10 11.51 2.54 12.39
C LEU A 10 12.18 1.83 13.57
N THR A 11 12.66 0.61 13.35
CA THR A 11 13.29 -0.23 14.36
C THR A 11 14.57 0.41 14.93
N GLU A 12 15.42 0.99 14.09
CA GLU A 12 16.63 1.69 14.52
C GLU A 12 16.27 2.99 15.27
N LEU A 13 15.30 3.75 14.77
CA LEU A 13 14.82 4.97 15.41
C LEU A 13 14.26 4.68 16.80
N ALA A 14 13.44 3.61 16.94
CA ALA A 14 12.93 3.14 18.20
C ALA A 14 14.05 2.74 19.18
N HIS A 15 15.10 2.11 18.68
CA HIS A 15 16.28 1.78 19.50
C HIS A 15 16.97 3.05 20.03
N ARG A 16 17.19 4.06 19.18
CA ARG A 16 17.81 5.34 19.56
C ARG A 16 16.99 6.13 20.56
N TYR A 17 15.65 6.04 20.52
CA TYR A 17 14.79 6.66 21.54
C TYR A 17 14.96 5.95 22.90
N ARG A 18 15.02 4.62 22.92
CA ARG A 18 15.21 3.83 24.15
C ARG A 18 16.57 4.03 24.80
N SER A 19 17.63 4.17 24.00
CA SER A 19 18.98 4.47 24.50
C SER A 19 19.13 5.92 24.99
N GLY A 20 18.21 6.81 24.62
CA GLY A 20 18.31 8.24 24.92
C GLY A 20 19.24 9.02 23.97
N ASP A 21 19.72 8.38 22.89
CA ASP A 21 20.57 9.03 21.86
C ASP A 21 19.79 10.04 21.03
N LEU A 22 18.47 9.83 20.89
CA LEU A 22 17.55 10.74 20.20
C LEU A 22 16.29 10.94 21.04
N ARG A 23 15.61 12.07 20.78
CA ARG A 23 14.31 12.38 21.37
C ARG A 23 13.24 12.44 20.32
N ALA A 24 12.05 11.91 20.64
CA ALA A 24 10.94 11.85 19.70
C ALA A 24 10.51 13.25 19.22
N LEU A 25 10.48 14.23 20.11
CA LEU A 25 10.14 15.61 19.74
C LEU A 25 11.19 16.22 18.79
N GLU A 26 12.48 16.00 19.04
CA GLU A 26 13.54 16.53 18.16
C GLU A 26 13.42 15.96 16.75
N VAL A 27 13.26 14.66 16.62
CA VAL A 27 13.11 14.00 15.30
C VAL A 27 11.81 14.43 14.63
N THR A 28 10.72 14.57 15.38
CA THR A 28 9.44 15.05 14.86
C THR A 28 9.57 16.48 14.30
N GLU A 29 10.25 17.39 15.00
CA GLU A 29 10.47 18.76 14.49
C GLU A 29 11.27 18.74 13.18
N ARG A 30 12.31 17.90 13.08
CA ARG A 30 13.09 17.79 11.85
C ARG A 30 12.26 17.26 10.67
N PHE A 31 11.29 16.37 10.90
CA PHE A 31 10.31 16.00 9.85
C PHE A 31 9.42 17.19 9.51
N LEU A 32 8.82 17.86 10.52
CA LEU A 32 7.89 18.97 10.33
C LEU A 32 8.52 20.15 9.57
N GLU A 33 9.82 20.45 9.78
CA GLU A 33 10.57 21.47 9.05
C GLU A 33 10.61 21.23 7.53
N ARG A 34 10.42 19.97 7.09
CA ARG A 34 10.43 19.56 5.68
C ARG A 34 9.03 19.40 5.09
N LEU A 35 7.98 19.53 5.91
CA LEU A 35 6.60 19.25 5.49
C LEU A 35 5.83 20.55 5.25
N GLU A 36 5.14 20.57 4.12
CA GLU A 36 4.16 21.58 3.77
C GLU A 36 2.93 20.94 3.11
N PRO A 37 1.75 21.56 3.20
CA PRO A 37 0.60 21.13 2.39
C PRO A 37 0.93 21.28 0.90
N GLY A 38 0.67 20.19 0.13
CA GLY A 38 1.00 20.14 -1.29
C GLY A 38 0.76 18.76 -1.89
N PRO A 39 1.44 18.41 -2.97
CA PRO A 39 1.19 17.15 -3.68
C PRO A 39 1.45 15.89 -2.84
N VAL A 40 2.36 15.94 -1.85
CA VAL A 40 2.66 14.78 -0.98
C VAL A 40 1.74 14.75 0.24
N TYR A 41 1.64 15.86 0.97
CA TYR A 41 0.78 16.00 2.13
C TYR A 41 -0.38 16.94 1.84
N ARG A 42 -1.62 16.45 1.92
CA ARG A 42 -2.78 17.33 1.87
C ARG A 42 -2.92 18.17 3.15
N LEU A 43 -2.59 17.57 4.29
CA LEU A 43 -2.67 18.21 5.60
C LEU A 43 -1.46 17.83 6.45
N VAL A 44 -0.82 18.82 7.07
CA VAL A 44 0.22 18.63 8.09
C VAL A 44 -0.39 18.92 9.46
N THR A 45 -0.32 17.96 10.40
CA THR A 45 -0.92 18.05 11.74
C THR A 45 0.14 18.34 12.80
N ALA A 46 0.88 19.45 12.61
CA ALA A 46 2.07 19.78 13.40
C ALA A 46 1.82 19.84 14.92
N GLU A 47 0.71 20.44 15.39
CA GLU A 47 0.41 20.55 16.81
C GLU A 47 0.09 19.18 17.45
N ARG A 48 -0.64 18.32 16.71
CA ARG A 48 -0.89 16.94 17.14
C ARG A 48 0.42 16.15 17.22
N ALA A 49 1.26 16.24 16.19
CA ALA A 49 2.55 15.56 16.13
C ALA A 49 3.45 15.97 17.31
N ARG A 50 3.55 17.27 17.60
CA ARG A 50 4.31 17.78 18.75
C ARG A 50 3.80 17.23 20.09
N THR A 51 2.47 17.21 20.23
CA THR A 51 1.82 16.72 21.47
C THR A 51 2.11 15.23 21.68
N GLN A 52 1.97 14.42 20.63
CA GLN A 52 2.25 12.98 20.68
C GLN A 52 3.74 12.70 20.94
N ALA A 53 4.64 13.44 20.28
CA ALA A 53 6.07 13.28 20.47
C ALA A 53 6.54 13.67 21.89
N LYS A 54 6.01 14.76 22.46
CA LYS A 54 6.26 15.13 23.87
C LYS A 54 5.79 14.05 24.84
N ARG A 55 4.58 13.47 24.59
CA ARG A 55 4.05 12.36 25.39
C ARG A 55 5.00 11.16 25.34
N ALA A 56 5.55 10.83 24.18
CA ALA A 56 6.50 9.73 24.03
C ALA A 56 7.80 10.00 24.82
N ASP A 57 8.37 11.21 24.72
CA ASP A 57 9.56 11.60 25.48
C ASP A 57 9.33 11.56 27.01
N GLU A 58 8.16 12.00 27.49
CA GLU A 58 7.79 11.93 28.92
C GLU A 58 7.67 10.51 29.42
N LEU A 59 7.15 9.58 28.61
CA LEU A 59 7.07 8.15 28.95
C LEU A 59 8.46 7.53 29.02
N PHE A 60 9.35 7.80 28.06
CA PHE A 60 10.74 7.33 28.09
C PHE A 60 11.49 7.87 29.33
N ALA A 61 11.30 9.16 29.66
CA ALA A 61 11.91 9.75 30.85
C ALA A 61 11.45 9.11 32.17
N LYS A 62 10.26 8.49 32.19
CA LYS A 62 9.71 7.72 33.32
C LYS A 62 10.07 6.22 33.26
N GLY A 63 10.86 5.79 32.29
CA GLY A 63 11.19 4.39 32.06
C GLY A 63 10.03 3.54 31.51
N VAL A 64 9.02 4.17 30.93
CA VAL A 64 7.85 3.48 30.34
C VAL A 64 8.06 3.27 28.85
N ASP A 65 8.15 2.02 28.44
CA ASP A 65 8.20 1.56 27.05
C ASP A 65 6.90 0.84 26.69
N ILE A 66 6.13 1.38 25.74
CA ILE A 66 4.85 0.81 25.29
C ILE A 66 4.96 0.07 23.96
N GLY A 67 6.17 -0.04 23.41
CA GLY A 67 6.42 -0.84 22.20
C GLY A 67 7.16 -0.09 21.08
N PRO A 68 7.36 -0.76 19.94
CA PRO A 68 8.26 -0.28 18.87
C PRO A 68 7.79 0.99 18.17
N LEU A 69 6.51 1.35 18.28
CA LEU A 69 5.96 2.55 17.64
C LEU A 69 6.00 3.80 18.52
N GLN A 70 6.45 3.69 19.77
CA GLN A 70 6.50 4.82 20.70
C GLN A 70 7.40 5.94 20.16
N GLY A 71 6.80 7.09 19.85
CA GLY A 71 7.49 8.26 19.33
C GLY A 71 7.79 8.22 17.81
N ILE A 72 7.35 7.19 17.08
CA ILE A 72 7.66 7.03 15.66
C ILE A 72 6.79 7.93 14.78
N PRO A 73 7.39 8.79 13.93
CA PRO A 73 6.66 9.68 13.03
C PRO A 73 6.07 8.94 11.83
N LEU A 74 4.74 8.93 11.73
CA LEU A 74 3.96 8.27 10.68
C LEU A 74 3.15 9.27 9.85
N ALA A 75 2.91 8.91 8.59
CA ALA A 75 1.94 9.56 7.72
C ALA A 75 0.70 8.67 7.52
N LEU A 76 -0.49 9.26 7.48
CA LEU A 76 -1.75 8.54 7.27
C LEU A 76 -2.35 8.94 5.92
N LYS A 77 -2.79 7.98 5.12
CA LYS A 77 -3.52 8.28 3.88
C LYS A 77 -4.81 9.04 4.18
N ASP A 78 -5.10 10.06 3.39
CA ASP A 78 -6.22 10.98 3.62
C ASP A 78 -7.62 10.38 3.37
N LEU A 79 -7.79 9.09 3.56
CA LEU A 79 -9.10 8.44 3.67
C LEU A 79 -9.43 8.02 5.09
N MET A 80 -8.47 8.06 6.02
CA MET A 80 -8.63 7.65 7.41
C MET A 80 -9.09 8.85 8.25
N ASP A 81 -10.17 8.72 9.00
CA ASP A 81 -10.60 9.76 9.93
C ASP A 81 -9.57 9.92 11.05
N THR A 82 -9.21 11.19 11.29
CA THR A 82 -8.44 11.63 12.44
C THR A 82 -9.21 12.76 13.13
N LYS A 83 -9.36 12.65 14.44
CA LYS A 83 -10.17 13.57 15.24
C LYS A 83 -9.75 15.02 15.04
N GLY A 84 -10.70 15.85 14.67
CA GLY A 84 -10.50 17.28 14.44
C GLY A 84 -10.05 17.64 13.03
N ASP A 85 -9.76 16.65 12.17
CA ASP A 85 -9.31 16.86 10.79
C ASP A 85 -10.41 16.51 9.78
N VAL A 86 -10.42 17.19 8.64
CA VAL A 86 -11.29 16.84 7.50
C VAL A 86 -10.67 15.71 6.71
N THR A 87 -11.44 14.66 6.41
CA THR A 87 -11.04 13.56 5.55
C THR A 87 -11.54 13.78 4.14
N ALA A 88 -10.63 14.14 3.23
CA ALA A 88 -10.99 14.52 1.87
C ALA A 88 -10.94 13.36 0.87
N ALA A 89 -10.26 12.27 1.15
CA ALA A 89 -10.06 11.14 0.24
C ALA A 89 -9.62 11.57 -1.19
N GLY A 90 -8.75 12.58 -1.27
CA GLY A 90 -8.31 13.14 -2.55
C GLY A 90 -9.39 13.91 -3.31
N SER A 91 -10.59 14.12 -2.75
CA SER A 91 -11.75 14.74 -3.39
C SER A 91 -11.97 16.17 -2.91
N ARG A 92 -12.19 17.07 -3.87
CA ARG A 92 -12.57 18.45 -3.61
C ARG A 92 -13.95 18.53 -2.93
N VAL A 93 -14.88 17.64 -3.30
CA VAL A 93 -16.22 17.59 -2.70
C VAL A 93 -16.14 17.17 -1.23
N LEU A 94 -15.35 16.14 -0.93
CA LEU A 94 -15.23 15.66 0.44
C LEU A 94 -14.39 16.60 1.33
N SER A 95 -13.53 17.42 0.75
CA SER A 95 -12.71 18.38 1.51
C SER A 95 -13.54 19.50 2.19
N GLU A 96 -14.81 19.66 1.80
CA GLU A 96 -15.74 20.64 2.38
C GLU A 96 -16.64 20.06 3.49
N LYS A 97 -16.47 18.75 3.78
CA LYS A 97 -17.22 18.13 4.90
C LYS A 97 -16.70 18.62 6.26
N SER A 98 -17.49 18.33 7.29
CA SER A 98 -17.04 18.58 8.67
C SER A 98 -15.86 17.72 9.05
N ALA A 99 -15.04 18.22 9.97
CA ALA A 99 -13.97 17.45 10.57
C ALA A 99 -14.51 16.20 11.30
N ALA A 100 -13.71 15.14 11.31
CA ALA A 100 -14.07 13.90 12.00
C ALA A 100 -14.18 14.13 13.53
N ALA A 101 -15.19 13.55 14.14
CA ALA A 101 -15.43 13.65 15.58
C ALA A 101 -14.46 12.78 16.39
N GLU A 102 -14.00 11.68 15.80
CA GLU A 102 -13.14 10.68 16.43
C GLU A 102 -12.08 10.18 15.44
N ASP A 103 -11.02 9.58 15.98
CA ASP A 103 -10.08 8.81 15.17
C ASP A 103 -10.75 7.51 14.71
N CYS A 104 -10.50 7.07 13.48
CA CYS A 104 -10.87 5.73 13.06
C CYS A 104 -10.16 4.67 13.91
N PRO A 105 -10.67 3.42 14.03
CA PRO A 105 -10.08 2.38 14.87
C PRO A 105 -8.60 2.13 14.57
N ALA A 106 -8.19 2.17 13.30
CA ALA A 106 -6.78 1.98 12.92
C ALA A 106 -5.89 3.12 13.43
N ALA A 107 -6.33 4.39 13.32
CA ALA A 107 -5.59 5.54 13.86
C ALA A 107 -5.54 5.49 15.39
N SER A 108 -6.65 5.12 16.05
CA SER A 108 -6.70 4.95 17.51
C SER A 108 -5.73 3.88 18.00
N ARG A 109 -5.59 2.74 17.31
CA ARG A 109 -4.63 1.69 17.64
C ARG A 109 -3.18 2.17 17.50
N LEU A 110 -2.87 2.91 16.45
CA LEU A 110 -1.54 3.49 16.25
C LEU A 110 -1.21 4.55 17.30
N ASP A 111 -2.16 5.43 17.68
CA ASP A 111 -1.97 6.39 18.78
C ASP A 111 -1.75 5.68 20.13
N ALA A 112 -2.52 4.63 20.40
CA ALA A 112 -2.34 3.81 21.60
C ALA A 112 -0.99 3.10 21.64
N ALA A 113 -0.43 2.71 20.48
CA ALA A 113 0.92 2.17 20.35
C ALA A 113 2.01 3.25 20.43
N GLY A 114 1.65 4.54 20.59
CA GLY A 114 2.56 5.66 20.80
C GLY A 114 3.07 6.33 19.53
N ALA A 115 2.50 6.05 18.36
CA ALA A 115 2.87 6.68 17.10
C ALA A 115 2.61 8.19 17.10
N VAL A 116 3.38 8.91 16.28
CA VAL A 116 3.26 10.36 16.07
C VAL A 116 2.73 10.60 14.67
N PHE A 117 1.59 11.30 14.52
CA PHE A 117 0.97 11.56 13.24
C PHE A 117 1.44 12.89 12.66
N LEU A 118 2.27 12.83 11.61
CA LEU A 118 2.79 14.00 10.92
C LEU A 118 1.71 14.73 10.10
N GLY A 119 0.74 13.96 9.57
CA GLY A 119 -0.31 14.51 8.73
C GLY A 119 -0.99 13.47 7.85
N LYS A 120 -1.84 13.98 6.96
CA LYS A 120 -2.62 13.19 6.00
C LYS A 120 -2.04 13.35 4.60
N THR A 121 -1.63 12.22 4.00
CA THR A 121 -1.01 12.19 2.68
C THR A 121 -2.03 12.23 1.56
N ASN A 122 -1.66 12.90 0.47
CA ASN A 122 -2.47 12.96 -0.74
C ASN A 122 -2.66 11.58 -1.38
N MET A 123 -3.71 11.46 -2.17
CA MET A 123 -4.11 10.21 -2.81
C MET A 123 -4.91 10.47 -4.08
N THR A 124 -5.05 9.46 -4.93
CA THR A 124 -6.02 9.52 -6.03
C THR A 124 -7.43 9.71 -5.47
N GLU A 125 -8.24 10.56 -6.13
CA GLU A 125 -9.60 10.84 -5.69
C GLU A 125 -10.41 9.57 -5.51
N LEU A 126 -11.10 9.44 -4.35
CA LEU A 126 -11.89 8.28 -3.92
C LEU A 126 -11.12 6.95 -4.00
N ALA A 127 -9.80 6.98 -3.97
CA ALA A 127 -8.91 5.83 -4.14
C ALA A 127 -9.06 5.07 -5.47
N PHE A 128 -9.73 5.62 -6.49
CA PHE A 128 -10.17 4.88 -7.68
C PHE A 128 -9.24 4.99 -8.89
N SER A 129 -7.92 4.93 -8.68
CA SER A 129 -6.91 4.70 -9.75
C SER A 129 -5.59 4.21 -9.16
N GLY A 130 -4.87 3.37 -9.91
CA GLY A 130 -3.51 2.91 -9.57
C GLY A 130 -2.40 3.86 -10.01
N LEU A 131 -2.72 4.95 -10.71
CA LEU A 131 -1.71 5.86 -11.29
C LEU A 131 -1.17 6.88 -10.28
N GLY A 132 -1.96 7.27 -9.28
CA GLY A 132 -1.56 8.27 -8.28
C GLY A 132 -1.76 9.72 -8.73
N LEU A 133 -2.44 9.95 -9.85
CA LEU A 133 -2.78 11.28 -10.34
C LEU A 133 -3.91 11.89 -9.51
N ASN A 134 -3.82 13.17 -9.20
CA ASN A 134 -4.88 13.94 -8.56
C ASN A 134 -4.92 15.37 -9.13
N PRO A 135 -6.00 15.78 -9.83
CA PRO A 135 -6.10 17.10 -10.43
C PRO A 135 -6.43 18.20 -9.42
N HIS A 136 -6.90 17.85 -8.21
CA HIS A 136 -7.38 18.80 -7.21
C HIS A 136 -6.28 19.28 -6.26
N PHE A 137 -5.43 18.36 -5.80
CA PHE A 137 -4.38 18.61 -4.82
C PHE A 137 -2.97 18.42 -5.38
N GLY A 138 -2.87 18.24 -6.71
CA GLY A 138 -1.62 17.95 -7.39
C GLY A 138 -1.20 16.48 -7.32
N THR A 139 -0.25 16.13 -8.17
CA THR A 139 0.30 14.77 -8.24
C THR A 139 1.73 14.80 -7.73
N PRO A 140 2.08 14.02 -6.68
CA PRO A 140 3.48 13.91 -6.28
C PRO A 140 4.28 13.22 -7.38
N GLY A 141 5.47 13.71 -7.67
CA GLY A 141 6.42 12.97 -8.52
C GLY A 141 6.92 11.72 -7.82
N ASN A 142 7.25 10.69 -8.60
CA ASN A 142 7.90 9.49 -8.08
C ASN A 142 9.22 9.84 -7.38
N ALA A 143 9.54 9.20 -6.28
CA ALA A 143 10.74 9.51 -5.48
C ALA A 143 12.07 9.22 -6.20
N LEU A 144 12.07 8.29 -7.18
CA LEU A 144 13.24 7.92 -7.98
C LEU A 144 13.39 8.76 -9.26
N ASP A 145 12.26 9.23 -9.83
CA ASP A 145 12.20 10.11 -10.99
C ASP A 145 10.93 10.96 -10.93
N ALA A 146 11.07 12.21 -10.51
CA ALA A 146 9.94 13.13 -10.30
C ALA A 146 9.10 13.42 -11.57
N SER A 147 9.60 13.09 -12.78
CA SER A 147 8.85 13.21 -14.02
C SER A 147 7.83 12.08 -14.24
N ARG A 148 7.86 11.04 -13.41
CA ARG A 148 7.03 9.84 -13.50
C ARG A 148 5.96 9.81 -12.41
N ILE A 149 4.91 9.02 -12.65
CA ILE A 149 3.84 8.82 -11.67
C ILE A 149 4.36 8.09 -10.44
N PRO A 150 3.84 8.43 -9.24
CA PRO A 150 4.23 7.78 -7.98
C PRO A 150 3.61 6.40 -7.78
N GLY A 151 2.61 6.04 -8.61
CA GLY A 151 1.68 4.96 -8.29
C GLY A 151 0.64 5.37 -7.25
N GLY A 152 -0.49 4.66 -7.25
CA GLY A 152 -1.64 4.99 -6.42
C GLY A 152 -2.45 3.74 -6.02
N SER A 153 -3.50 4.02 -5.27
CA SER A 153 -4.02 5.34 -4.88
C SER A 153 -3.31 6.00 -3.69
N SER A 154 -2.43 5.29 -2.95
CA SER A 154 -1.69 5.85 -1.80
C SER A 154 -0.43 6.61 -2.26
N SER A 155 -0.60 7.54 -3.20
CA SER A 155 0.50 8.24 -3.89
C SER A 155 1.39 9.03 -2.94
N GLY A 156 0.79 9.90 -2.13
CA GLY A 156 1.53 10.70 -1.15
C GLY A 156 2.19 9.84 -0.08
N SER A 157 1.56 8.73 0.36
CA SER A 157 2.14 7.81 1.35
C SER A 157 3.41 7.14 0.82
N GLY A 158 3.39 6.63 -0.42
CA GLY A 158 4.57 6.02 -1.04
C GLY A 158 5.73 7.01 -1.17
N VAL A 159 5.45 8.19 -1.71
CA VAL A 159 6.47 9.25 -1.89
C VAL A 159 6.98 9.75 -0.54
N ALA A 160 6.10 9.95 0.46
CA ALA A 160 6.53 10.42 1.78
C ALA A 160 7.56 9.50 2.44
N VAL A 161 7.34 8.17 2.36
CA VAL A 161 8.29 7.19 2.94
C VAL A 161 9.58 7.12 2.13
N ALA A 162 9.50 7.02 0.81
CA ALA A 162 10.67 6.92 -0.06
C ALA A 162 11.54 8.18 -0.04
N SER A 163 10.94 9.37 0.08
CA SER A 163 11.64 10.66 0.14
C SER A 163 12.00 11.09 1.58
N GLN A 164 11.87 10.21 2.57
CA GLN A 164 12.19 10.51 3.98
C GLN A 164 11.42 11.72 4.53
N LEU A 165 10.15 11.84 4.16
CA LEU A 165 9.19 12.81 4.68
C LEU A 165 8.27 12.19 5.75
N ALA A 166 8.41 10.90 6.00
CA ALA A 166 7.87 10.13 7.12
C ALA A 166 8.76 8.91 7.37
N CYS A 167 8.74 8.40 8.59
CA CYS A 167 9.43 7.14 8.91
C CYS A 167 8.74 5.96 8.23
N ALA A 168 7.41 5.96 8.28
CA ALA A 168 6.53 5.00 7.62
C ALA A 168 5.16 5.64 7.35
N ALA A 169 4.31 4.96 6.60
CA ALA A 169 2.95 5.43 6.32
C ALA A 169 1.93 4.29 6.34
N ILE A 170 0.66 4.66 6.53
CA ILE A 170 -0.47 3.75 6.33
C ILE A 170 -1.19 4.15 5.04
N GLY A 171 -1.37 3.18 4.16
CA GLY A 171 -2.16 3.27 2.95
C GLY A 171 -3.40 2.39 2.99
N SER A 172 -4.16 2.36 1.89
CA SER A 172 -5.22 1.38 1.64
C SER A 172 -4.97 0.63 0.35
N ASP A 173 -5.40 -0.62 0.28
CA ASP A 173 -5.22 -1.50 -0.88
C ASP A 173 -6.53 -2.21 -1.22
N THR A 174 -7.16 -1.78 -2.31
CA THR A 174 -8.39 -2.35 -2.87
C THR A 174 -8.10 -3.16 -4.14
N GLY A 175 -7.08 -2.74 -4.89
CA GLY A 175 -6.63 -3.38 -6.13
C GLY A 175 -5.11 -3.26 -6.34
N GLY A 176 -4.34 -2.97 -5.27
CA GLY A 176 -2.91 -2.76 -5.33
C GLY A 176 -2.44 -1.43 -4.74
N SER A 177 -3.32 -0.65 -4.16
CA SER A 177 -3.06 0.75 -3.82
C SER A 177 -2.06 1.00 -2.66
N VAL A 178 -1.54 -0.02 -2.00
CA VAL A 178 -0.35 -0.01 -1.13
C VAL A 178 0.86 -0.52 -1.90
N ARG A 179 0.71 -1.63 -2.61
CA ARG A 179 1.78 -2.35 -3.29
C ARG A 179 2.30 -1.62 -4.53
N ILE A 180 1.42 -1.01 -5.33
CA ILE A 180 1.79 -0.24 -6.54
C ILE A 180 2.71 0.94 -6.19
N PRO A 181 2.32 1.88 -5.28
CA PRO A 181 3.22 2.96 -4.91
C PRO A 181 4.49 2.47 -4.22
N ALA A 182 4.45 1.38 -3.45
CA ALA A 182 5.66 0.77 -2.89
C ALA A 182 6.60 0.27 -3.98
N SER A 183 6.10 -0.48 -4.96
CA SER A 183 6.86 -0.98 -6.11
C SER A 183 7.51 0.16 -6.90
N PHE A 184 6.75 1.20 -7.24
CA PHE A 184 7.24 2.30 -8.05
C PHE A 184 8.26 3.19 -7.35
N ASN A 185 8.22 3.29 -6.03
CA ASN A 185 9.14 4.12 -5.25
C ASN A 185 10.26 3.32 -4.54
N GLY A 186 10.37 2.01 -4.81
CA GLY A 186 11.47 1.18 -4.30
C GLY A 186 11.43 0.93 -2.80
N ILE A 187 10.24 0.74 -2.23
CA ILE A 187 10.00 0.52 -0.80
C ILE A 187 9.08 -0.70 -0.58
N VAL A 188 8.80 -1.01 0.68
CA VAL A 188 7.96 -2.15 1.08
C VAL A 188 6.50 -1.70 1.25
N GLY A 189 5.56 -2.51 0.72
CA GLY A 189 4.12 -2.28 0.90
C GLY A 189 3.38 -3.58 1.18
N LEU A 190 2.67 -3.65 2.31
CA LEU A 190 1.91 -4.83 2.70
C LEU A 190 0.42 -4.61 2.52
N LYS A 191 -0.20 -5.39 1.62
CA LYS A 191 -1.64 -5.62 1.65
C LYS A 191 -1.93 -6.71 2.69
N THR A 192 -2.81 -6.42 3.64
CA THR A 192 -3.20 -7.37 4.69
C THR A 192 -4.33 -8.30 4.23
N THR A 193 -4.58 -9.36 4.98
CA THR A 193 -5.78 -10.18 4.83
C THR A 193 -7.05 -9.34 4.96
N ASP A 194 -8.05 -9.63 4.13
CA ASP A 194 -9.34 -8.91 4.14
C ASP A 194 -9.98 -9.01 5.54
N GLY A 195 -10.42 -7.88 6.09
CA GLY A 195 -11.16 -7.80 7.36
C GLY A 195 -10.33 -7.90 8.66
N VAL A 196 -8.99 -8.12 8.61
CA VAL A 196 -8.17 -8.17 9.83
C VAL A 196 -7.96 -6.80 10.47
N ILE A 197 -8.07 -5.72 9.69
CA ILE A 197 -8.01 -4.34 10.17
C ILE A 197 -9.38 -3.70 9.91
N PRO A 198 -10.04 -3.11 10.93
CA PRO A 198 -11.32 -2.43 10.74
C PRO A 198 -11.22 -1.26 9.77
N MET A 199 -12.21 -1.14 8.88
CA MET A 199 -12.32 -0.04 7.91
C MET A 199 -13.30 1.07 8.36
N ASP A 200 -13.89 0.94 9.54
CA ASP A 200 -14.77 1.97 10.11
C ASP A 200 -14.04 3.32 10.20
N GLY A 201 -14.71 4.41 9.87
CA GLY A 201 -14.10 5.74 9.83
C GLY A 201 -13.07 5.92 8.72
N CYS A 202 -13.07 5.05 7.70
CA CYS A 202 -12.34 5.26 6.46
C CYS A 202 -13.32 5.55 5.32
N VAL A 203 -12.98 6.47 4.43
CA VAL A 203 -13.76 6.71 3.20
C VAL A 203 -13.63 5.48 2.30
N PRO A 204 -14.72 4.73 2.04
CA PRO A 204 -14.64 3.46 1.33
C PRO A 204 -14.49 3.66 -0.18
N LEU A 205 -13.84 2.71 -0.86
CA LEU A 205 -13.93 2.51 -2.30
C LEU A 205 -14.73 1.24 -2.63
N SER A 206 -14.44 0.16 -1.93
CA SER A 206 -15.08 -1.15 -2.11
C SER A 206 -15.10 -1.89 -0.77
N PRO A 207 -16.22 -1.89 -0.04
CA PRO A 207 -16.33 -2.55 1.27
C PRO A 207 -15.91 -4.03 1.26
N THR A 208 -16.04 -4.70 0.11
CA THR A 208 -15.63 -6.11 -0.05
C THR A 208 -14.12 -6.29 -0.18
N LEU A 209 -13.39 -5.28 -0.70
CA LEU A 209 -11.98 -5.44 -1.09
C LEU A 209 -11.02 -4.48 -0.37
N ASP A 210 -11.55 -3.46 0.31
CA ASP A 210 -10.73 -2.46 0.97
C ASP A 210 -9.97 -3.07 2.15
N THR A 211 -8.67 -2.82 2.19
CA THR A 211 -7.80 -3.15 3.32
C THR A 211 -6.89 -1.96 3.63
N LEU A 212 -6.49 -1.80 4.90
CA LEU A 212 -5.39 -0.92 5.28
C LEU A 212 -4.08 -1.71 5.29
N GLY A 213 -2.97 -1.02 5.01
CA GLY A 213 -1.67 -1.67 5.05
C GLY A 213 -0.50 -0.70 5.22
N PRO A 214 0.59 -1.19 5.83
CA PRO A 214 1.83 -0.43 6.00
C PRO A 214 2.56 -0.18 4.68
N ILE A 215 3.17 1.00 4.58
CA ILE A 215 4.18 1.38 3.58
C ILE A 215 5.43 1.78 4.34
N THR A 216 6.55 1.09 4.12
CA THR A 216 7.77 1.20 4.95
C THR A 216 9.03 1.07 4.12
N ARG A 217 10.18 1.38 4.72
CA ARG A 217 11.47 1.17 4.06
C ARG A 217 12.02 -0.25 4.25
N THR A 218 11.61 -0.94 5.32
CA THR A 218 12.04 -2.32 5.60
C THR A 218 10.85 -3.24 5.88
N VAL A 219 11.04 -4.53 5.67
CA VAL A 219 10.03 -5.55 5.97
C VAL A 219 9.74 -5.64 7.47
N GLU A 220 10.75 -5.46 8.32
CA GLU A 220 10.60 -5.49 9.77
C GLU A 220 9.73 -4.33 10.29
N ASP A 221 9.88 -3.14 9.70
CA ASP A 221 9.03 -1.99 10.01
C ASP A 221 7.56 -2.27 9.64
N ALA A 222 7.30 -2.95 8.51
CA ALA A 222 5.96 -3.35 8.10
C ALA A 222 5.32 -4.34 9.08
N TRP A 223 6.12 -5.26 9.63
CA TRP A 223 5.67 -6.21 10.66
C TRP A 223 5.21 -5.51 11.93
N HIS A 224 5.96 -4.54 12.45
CA HIS A 224 5.57 -3.81 13.66
C HIS A 224 4.31 -2.98 13.46
N LEU A 225 4.15 -2.35 12.31
CA LEU A 225 2.93 -1.62 11.98
C LEU A 225 1.73 -2.56 11.81
N TRP A 226 1.92 -3.72 11.18
CA TRP A 226 0.86 -4.73 11.06
C TRP A 226 0.37 -5.21 12.43
N GLN A 227 1.28 -5.49 13.36
CA GLN A 227 0.91 -5.89 14.72
C GLN A 227 0.09 -4.81 15.43
N ALA A 228 0.50 -3.54 15.34
CA ALA A 228 -0.25 -2.44 15.93
C ALA A 228 -1.65 -2.28 15.31
N LEU A 229 -1.75 -2.32 13.97
CA LEU A 229 -3.01 -2.18 13.23
C LEU A 229 -4.00 -3.32 13.53
N THR A 230 -3.50 -4.54 13.73
CA THR A 230 -4.31 -5.71 14.07
C THR A 230 -4.57 -5.87 15.57
N ALA A 231 -3.98 -5.00 16.39
CA ALA A 231 -3.98 -5.12 17.86
C ALA A 231 -3.41 -6.47 18.35
N SER A 232 -2.49 -7.05 17.57
CA SER A 232 -1.77 -8.27 17.95
C SER A 232 -0.70 -7.98 19.02
N ALA A 233 -0.38 -8.97 19.82
CA ALA A 233 0.71 -8.85 20.77
C ALA A 233 2.03 -8.59 20.06
N HIS A 234 2.84 -7.68 20.60
CA HIS A 234 4.15 -7.40 20.06
C HIS A 234 5.05 -8.64 20.15
N ALA A 235 5.58 -9.07 19.02
CA ALA A 235 6.52 -10.17 18.89
C ALA A 235 7.52 -9.88 17.76
N PRO A 236 8.74 -10.42 17.81
CA PRO A 236 9.67 -10.32 16.69
C PRO A 236 9.09 -10.97 15.44
N LEU A 237 9.49 -10.45 14.29
CA LEU A 237 9.13 -11.08 13.00
C LEU A 237 9.67 -12.52 12.98
N PRO A 238 8.85 -13.53 12.65
CA PRO A 238 9.31 -14.91 12.55
C PRO A 238 10.50 -15.04 11.58
N ARG A 239 11.58 -15.65 12.04
CA ARG A 239 12.70 -15.97 11.17
C ARG A 239 12.32 -17.15 10.30
N ILE A 240 12.30 -16.93 9.00
CA ILE A 240 12.07 -17.98 7.99
C ILE A 240 13.39 -18.32 7.33
N GLU A 241 13.80 -19.56 7.46
CA GLU A 241 14.95 -20.08 6.71
C GLU A 241 14.53 -20.28 5.25
N PRO A 242 15.22 -19.68 4.28
CA PRO A 242 14.84 -19.76 2.87
C PRO A 242 15.11 -21.14 2.27
N GLU A 243 16.14 -21.85 2.74
CA GLU A 243 16.51 -23.16 2.20
C GLU A 243 15.37 -24.18 2.29
N GLY A 244 15.06 -24.81 1.17
CA GLY A 244 14.00 -25.81 1.05
C GLY A 244 12.60 -25.24 0.91
N ARG A 245 12.40 -23.91 0.97
CA ARG A 245 11.11 -23.29 0.67
C ARG A 245 10.76 -23.39 -0.79
N LYS A 246 9.46 -23.42 -1.08
CA LYS A 246 8.92 -23.53 -2.44
C LYS A 246 8.04 -22.33 -2.75
N LEU A 247 8.38 -21.59 -3.79
CA LEU A 247 7.59 -20.48 -4.28
C LEU A 247 7.05 -20.82 -5.67
N PHE A 248 5.77 -20.51 -5.89
CA PHE A 248 5.13 -20.66 -7.19
C PHE A 248 5.13 -19.31 -7.93
N ALA A 249 5.61 -19.32 -9.17
CA ALA A 249 5.60 -18.14 -10.06
C ALA A 249 4.63 -18.40 -11.23
N PRO A 250 3.35 -17.96 -11.13
CA PRO A 250 2.37 -18.17 -12.19
C PRO A 250 2.70 -17.34 -13.42
N LEU A 251 2.71 -17.98 -14.58
CA LEU A 251 2.94 -17.36 -15.89
C LEU A 251 1.64 -16.77 -16.47
N THR A 252 0.50 -17.41 -16.19
CA THR A 252 -0.81 -17.01 -16.70
C THR A 252 -1.22 -15.61 -16.26
N ALA A 253 -1.71 -14.79 -17.17
CA ALA A 253 -2.22 -13.43 -16.95
C ALA A 253 -1.19 -12.40 -16.44
N LEU A 254 -0.28 -12.76 -15.54
CA LEU A 254 0.64 -11.84 -14.87
C LEU A 254 1.81 -11.40 -15.76
N HIS A 255 2.19 -12.20 -16.76
CA HIS A 255 3.28 -11.93 -17.70
C HIS A 255 2.81 -11.40 -19.07
N HIS A 256 1.51 -11.24 -19.29
CA HIS A 256 1.00 -10.64 -20.52
C HIS A 256 1.34 -9.14 -20.58
N GLU A 257 1.83 -8.62 -21.72
CA GLU A 257 2.27 -7.22 -21.86
C GLU A 257 3.18 -6.73 -20.72
N LEU A 258 4.11 -7.59 -20.29
CA LEU A 258 5.09 -7.22 -19.27
C LEU A 258 6.18 -6.34 -19.91
N ASP A 259 6.52 -5.23 -19.27
CA ASP A 259 7.65 -4.41 -19.68
C ASP A 259 8.95 -5.23 -19.59
N PRO A 260 9.80 -5.25 -20.62
CA PRO A 260 11.01 -6.06 -20.63
C PRO A 260 11.96 -5.82 -19.44
N GLU A 261 12.06 -4.58 -18.94
CA GLU A 261 12.87 -4.28 -17.76
C GLU A 261 12.19 -4.79 -16.46
N VAL A 262 10.86 -4.82 -16.41
CA VAL A 262 10.13 -5.45 -15.30
C VAL A 262 10.32 -6.96 -15.32
N GLU A 263 10.25 -7.59 -16.50
CA GLU A 263 10.52 -9.01 -16.67
C GLU A 263 11.93 -9.35 -16.22
N ALA A 264 12.94 -8.64 -16.71
CA ALA A 264 14.34 -8.85 -16.33
C ALA A 264 14.58 -8.68 -14.81
N GLY A 265 13.95 -7.68 -14.19
CA GLY A 265 14.02 -7.46 -12.74
C GLY A 265 13.35 -8.58 -11.94
N PHE A 266 12.24 -9.11 -12.41
CA PHE A 266 11.58 -10.26 -11.79
C PHE A 266 12.41 -11.55 -11.93
N GLU A 267 13.00 -11.77 -13.10
CA GLU A 267 13.92 -12.90 -13.32
C GLU A 267 15.12 -12.84 -12.35
N ALA A 268 15.75 -11.68 -12.22
CA ALA A 268 16.85 -11.48 -11.29
C ALA A 268 16.45 -11.77 -9.84
N ALA A 269 15.21 -11.41 -9.45
CA ALA A 269 14.69 -11.74 -8.13
C ALA A 269 14.45 -13.25 -7.96
N CYS A 270 13.91 -13.94 -8.95
CA CYS A 270 13.75 -15.40 -8.94
C CYS A 270 15.12 -16.11 -8.80
N GLU A 271 16.14 -15.66 -9.55
CA GLU A 271 17.51 -16.18 -9.42
C GLU A 271 18.08 -15.94 -8.03
N ARG A 272 17.81 -14.77 -7.43
CA ARG A 272 18.24 -14.46 -6.07
C ARG A 272 17.59 -15.40 -5.06
N PHE A 273 16.27 -15.67 -5.13
CA PHE A 273 15.61 -16.69 -4.32
C PHE A 273 16.26 -18.06 -4.49
N THR A 274 16.58 -18.45 -5.72
CA THR A 274 17.24 -19.73 -6.01
C THR A 274 18.64 -19.81 -5.36
N ARG A 275 19.44 -18.73 -5.42
CA ARG A 275 20.74 -18.66 -4.72
C ARG A 275 20.63 -18.77 -3.19
N MET A 276 19.47 -18.36 -2.62
CA MET A 276 19.16 -18.52 -1.19
C MET A 276 18.70 -19.94 -0.83
N GLY A 277 18.64 -20.88 -1.80
CA GLY A 277 18.15 -22.23 -1.58
C GLY A 277 16.64 -22.41 -1.68
N VAL A 278 15.91 -21.39 -2.15
CA VAL A 278 14.47 -21.44 -2.41
C VAL A 278 14.23 -22.11 -3.77
N MET A 279 13.30 -23.06 -3.84
CA MET A 279 12.81 -23.60 -5.10
C MET A 279 11.76 -22.67 -5.70
N VAL A 280 12.04 -22.08 -6.85
CA VAL A 280 11.06 -21.28 -7.61
C VAL A 280 10.54 -22.11 -8.76
N GLU A 281 9.28 -22.53 -8.67
CA GLU A 281 8.60 -23.29 -9.72
C GLU A 281 7.69 -22.39 -10.54
N ARG A 282 7.77 -22.49 -11.86
CA ARG A 282 6.93 -21.76 -12.81
C ARG A 282 5.86 -22.66 -13.36
N GLY A 283 4.66 -22.13 -13.51
CA GLY A 283 3.56 -22.91 -14.04
C GLY A 283 2.35 -22.08 -14.42
N GLU A 284 1.37 -22.77 -14.98
CA GLU A 284 0.11 -22.17 -15.35
C GLU A 284 -0.84 -22.10 -14.14
N ALA A 285 -1.57 -20.98 -14.04
CA ALA A 285 -2.63 -20.77 -13.07
C ALA A 285 -3.89 -20.25 -13.81
N PRO A 286 -4.64 -21.13 -14.45
CA PRO A 286 -5.79 -20.74 -15.27
C PRO A 286 -6.84 -19.95 -14.50
N GLU A 287 -6.92 -20.11 -13.18
CA GLU A 287 -7.80 -19.35 -12.29
C GLU A 287 -7.57 -17.84 -12.39
N LEU A 288 -6.35 -17.40 -12.65
CA LEU A 288 -6.03 -15.97 -12.82
C LEU A 288 -6.63 -15.42 -14.11
N GLN A 289 -6.58 -16.18 -15.20
CA GLN A 289 -7.25 -15.78 -16.45
C GLN A 289 -8.78 -15.87 -16.32
N GLU A 290 -9.30 -16.90 -15.65
CA GLU A 290 -10.73 -17.01 -15.36
C GLU A 290 -11.23 -15.84 -14.53
N ALA A 291 -10.42 -15.29 -13.60
CA ALA A 291 -10.76 -14.09 -12.83
C ALA A 291 -10.84 -12.83 -13.72
N LEU A 292 -9.92 -12.65 -14.66
CA LEU A 292 -10.00 -11.56 -15.64
C LEU A 292 -11.24 -11.69 -16.53
N ASN A 293 -11.52 -12.90 -17.04
CA ASN A 293 -12.71 -13.18 -17.84
C ASN A 293 -14.01 -12.94 -17.05
N ALA A 294 -14.01 -13.22 -15.75
CA ALA A 294 -15.15 -12.92 -14.88
C ALA A 294 -15.38 -11.41 -14.74
N TYR A 295 -14.32 -10.62 -14.61
CA TYR A 295 -14.40 -9.15 -14.61
C TYR A 295 -14.90 -8.60 -15.95
N GLU A 296 -14.44 -9.12 -17.09
CA GLU A 296 -14.95 -8.72 -18.40
C GLU A 296 -16.44 -9.04 -18.56
N ARG A 297 -16.85 -10.20 -18.11
CA ARG A 297 -18.24 -10.68 -18.26
C ARG A 297 -19.23 -9.96 -17.35
N PHE A 298 -18.88 -9.75 -16.09
CA PHE A 298 -19.80 -9.31 -15.04
C PHE A 298 -19.58 -7.87 -14.57
N GLY A 299 -18.46 -7.23 -14.94
CA GLY A 299 -17.96 -6.01 -14.34
C GLY A 299 -17.05 -6.27 -13.15
N THR A 300 -16.51 -5.22 -12.51
CA THR A 300 -15.63 -5.35 -11.36
C THR A 300 -16.40 -5.11 -10.04
N ILE A 301 -16.03 -5.83 -8.98
CA ILE A 301 -16.59 -5.60 -7.62
C ILE A 301 -16.38 -4.14 -7.23
N VAL A 302 -15.15 -3.64 -7.37
CA VAL A 302 -14.79 -2.25 -7.03
C VAL A 302 -15.68 -1.24 -7.76
N GLY A 303 -15.91 -1.43 -9.07
CA GLY A 303 -16.73 -0.53 -9.86
C GLY A 303 -18.18 -0.50 -9.39
N MET A 304 -18.78 -1.67 -9.20
CA MET A 304 -20.19 -1.78 -8.80
C MET A 304 -20.41 -1.24 -7.37
N GLU A 305 -19.50 -1.52 -6.45
CA GLU A 305 -19.58 -1.01 -5.08
C GLU A 305 -19.32 0.50 -5.02
N SER A 306 -18.37 1.02 -5.79
CA SER A 306 -18.13 2.46 -5.88
C SER A 306 -19.33 3.22 -6.48
N LEU A 307 -20.02 2.63 -7.47
CA LEU A 307 -21.25 3.21 -7.99
C LEU A 307 -22.33 3.29 -6.90
N ALA A 308 -22.57 2.19 -6.18
CA ALA A 308 -23.56 2.17 -5.10
C ALA A 308 -23.25 3.18 -3.98
N LEU A 309 -21.97 3.47 -3.73
CA LEU A 309 -21.52 4.44 -2.72
C LEU A 309 -21.62 5.90 -3.18
N TYR A 310 -21.37 6.17 -4.46
CA TYR A 310 -21.12 7.53 -4.94
C TYR A 310 -22.09 8.05 -6.00
N GLU A 311 -23.03 7.25 -6.48
CA GLU A 311 -24.01 7.65 -7.52
C GLU A 311 -24.73 8.96 -7.17
N GLU A 312 -25.25 9.08 -5.94
CA GLU A 312 -25.96 10.28 -5.50
C GLU A 312 -25.03 11.50 -5.38
N MET A 313 -23.79 11.32 -4.95
CA MET A 313 -22.81 12.40 -4.89
C MET A 313 -22.45 12.85 -6.30
N LEU A 314 -22.23 11.93 -7.23
CA LEU A 314 -21.92 12.24 -8.64
C LEU A 314 -23.09 12.93 -9.34
N ALA A 315 -24.34 12.56 -9.04
CA ALA A 315 -25.52 13.23 -9.59
C ALA A 315 -25.62 14.70 -9.15
N ARG A 316 -25.14 15.03 -7.95
CA ARG A 316 -25.21 16.39 -7.38
C ARG A 316 -23.96 17.23 -7.65
N GLU A 317 -22.78 16.62 -7.59
CA GLU A 317 -21.48 17.28 -7.51
C GLU A 317 -20.48 16.76 -8.56
N GLY A 318 -20.93 15.97 -9.54
CA GLY A 318 -20.06 15.23 -10.47
C GLY A 318 -19.10 16.12 -11.27
N GLU A 319 -19.47 17.37 -11.55
CA GLU A 319 -18.60 18.35 -12.21
C GLU A 319 -17.37 18.75 -11.37
N ARG A 320 -17.39 18.47 -10.08
CA ARG A 320 -16.32 18.78 -9.11
C ARG A 320 -15.44 17.57 -8.81
N VAL A 321 -15.78 16.41 -9.33
CA VAL A 321 -15.01 15.16 -9.23
C VAL A 321 -14.14 15.00 -10.47
N ASP A 322 -12.97 14.38 -10.34
CA ASP A 322 -12.11 14.05 -11.48
C ASP A 322 -12.95 13.34 -12.57
N PRO A 323 -13.03 13.89 -13.80
CA PRO A 323 -13.85 13.30 -14.85
C PRO A 323 -13.52 11.84 -15.16
N ARG A 324 -12.26 11.43 -14.99
CA ARG A 324 -11.80 10.06 -15.22
C ARG A 324 -12.26 9.11 -14.12
N VAL A 325 -12.31 9.59 -12.88
CA VAL A 325 -12.88 8.84 -11.74
C VAL A 325 -14.38 8.71 -11.89
N SER A 326 -15.09 9.83 -12.16
CA SER A 326 -16.54 9.83 -12.42
C SER A 326 -16.92 8.87 -13.55
N ALA A 327 -16.22 8.95 -14.69
CA ALA A 327 -16.49 8.09 -15.86
C ALA A 327 -16.36 6.60 -15.52
N ARG A 328 -15.34 6.22 -14.73
CA ARG A 328 -15.16 4.82 -14.31
C ARG A 328 -16.24 4.34 -13.36
N ILE A 329 -16.66 5.19 -12.42
CA ILE A 329 -17.75 4.86 -11.49
C ILE A 329 -19.05 4.68 -12.28
N LEU A 330 -19.43 5.65 -13.12
CA LEU A 330 -20.69 5.63 -13.88
C LEU A 330 -20.72 4.50 -14.93
N ALA A 331 -19.58 4.13 -15.53
CA ALA A 331 -19.48 3.00 -16.45
C ALA A 331 -19.64 1.63 -15.77
N SER A 332 -19.73 1.59 -14.44
CA SER A 332 -19.81 0.35 -13.65
C SER A 332 -21.23 -0.10 -13.35
N ASP A 333 -22.25 0.55 -13.95
CA ASP A 333 -23.64 0.11 -13.83
C ASP A 333 -23.83 -1.30 -14.42
N ARG A 334 -24.21 -2.22 -13.57
CA ARG A 334 -24.49 -3.63 -13.87
C ARG A 334 -25.71 -4.09 -13.08
N ARG A 335 -26.32 -5.18 -13.54
CA ARG A 335 -27.44 -5.76 -12.80
C ARG A 335 -26.97 -6.39 -11.49
N ALA A 336 -27.78 -6.31 -10.44
CA ALA A 336 -27.48 -6.97 -9.16
C ALA A 336 -27.15 -8.46 -9.31
N VAL A 337 -27.78 -9.16 -10.29
CA VAL A 337 -27.49 -10.57 -10.55
C VAL A 337 -26.05 -10.79 -11.06
N ASP A 338 -25.46 -9.83 -11.75
CA ASP A 338 -24.10 -9.94 -12.26
C ASP A 338 -23.09 -9.76 -11.11
N TYR A 339 -23.38 -8.88 -10.15
CA TYR A 339 -22.61 -8.77 -8.90
C TYR A 339 -22.63 -10.06 -8.08
N ILE A 340 -23.83 -10.66 -7.92
CA ILE A 340 -23.99 -11.93 -7.18
C ILE A 340 -23.22 -13.07 -7.89
N ARG A 341 -23.32 -13.17 -9.21
CA ARG A 341 -22.59 -14.17 -10.00
C ARG A 341 -21.08 -14.00 -9.88
N LEU A 342 -20.60 -12.77 -9.95
CA LEU A 342 -19.18 -12.47 -9.76
C LEU A 342 -18.71 -12.89 -8.36
N GLY A 343 -19.49 -12.63 -7.32
CA GLY A 343 -19.18 -13.06 -5.95
C GLY A 343 -19.10 -14.59 -5.78
N LEU A 344 -20.00 -15.32 -6.45
CA LEU A 344 -19.98 -16.79 -6.45
C LEU A 344 -18.74 -17.31 -7.21
N GLU A 345 -18.44 -16.72 -8.36
CA GLU A 345 -17.27 -17.08 -9.17
C GLU A 345 -15.98 -16.78 -8.44
N ARG A 346 -15.89 -15.61 -7.75
CA ARG A 346 -14.74 -15.26 -6.91
C ARG A 346 -14.46 -16.34 -5.86
N LYS A 347 -15.47 -16.77 -5.12
CA LYS A 347 -15.30 -17.83 -4.10
C LYS A 347 -14.82 -19.15 -4.71
N ARG A 348 -15.38 -19.54 -5.86
CA ARG A 348 -14.98 -20.77 -6.56
C ARG A 348 -13.50 -20.69 -7.01
N LEU A 349 -13.09 -19.55 -7.58
CA LEU A 349 -11.73 -19.36 -8.07
C LEU A 349 -10.72 -19.25 -6.94
N GLN A 350 -11.06 -18.58 -5.83
CA GLN A 350 -10.24 -18.56 -4.61
C GLN A 350 -9.91 -19.98 -4.13
N GLN A 351 -10.93 -20.81 -3.96
CA GLN A 351 -10.74 -22.19 -3.50
C GLN A 351 -9.84 -22.97 -4.47
N ARG A 352 -10.16 -22.98 -5.78
CA ARG A 352 -9.39 -23.70 -6.78
C ARG A 352 -7.94 -23.27 -6.86
N PHE A 353 -7.69 -21.96 -6.83
CA PHE A 353 -6.33 -21.43 -6.87
C PHE A 353 -5.49 -21.90 -5.68
N TRP A 354 -6.02 -21.77 -4.46
CA TRP A 354 -5.28 -22.19 -3.26
C TRP A 354 -5.13 -23.71 -3.15
N GLU A 355 -6.07 -24.49 -3.66
CA GLU A 355 -5.91 -25.94 -3.80
C GLU A 355 -4.78 -26.28 -4.80
N ALA A 356 -4.74 -25.60 -5.95
CA ALA A 356 -3.73 -25.84 -6.98
C ALA A 356 -2.29 -25.50 -6.50
N VAL A 357 -2.13 -24.48 -5.67
CA VAL A 357 -0.81 -24.05 -5.15
C VAL A 357 -0.53 -24.53 -3.73
N SER A 358 -1.29 -25.47 -3.19
CA SER A 358 -1.18 -25.95 -1.79
C SER A 358 0.16 -26.62 -1.44
N GLY A 359 0.96 -27.00 -2.46
CA GLY A 359 2.30 -27.54 -2.29
C GLY A 359 3.42 -26.49 -2.16
N PHE A 360 3.08 -25.22 -2.20
CA PHE A 360 4.01 -24.08 -2.14
C PHE A 360 3.82 -23.27 -0.86
N ASP A 361 4.91 -22.65 -0.38
CA ASP A 361 4.88 -21.78 0.80
C ASP A 361 4.27 -20.41 0.48
N ALA A 362 4.49 -19.90 -0.74
CA ALA A 362 3.92 -18.64 -1.22
C ALA A 362 3.92 -18.57 -2.75
N VAL A 363 3.20 -17.56 -3.26
CA VAL A 363 3.17 -17.20 -4.69
C VAL A 363 3.99 -15.93 -4.89
N ILE A 364 4.82 -15.88 -5.95
CA ILE A 364 5.58 -14.69 -6.31
C ILE A 364 5.23 -14.21 -7.71
N ALA A 365 5.19 -12.89 -7.88
CA ALA A 365 4.88 -12.26 -9.16
C ALA A 365 5.49 -10.85 -9.26
N PRO A 366 5.66 -10.31 -10.48
CA PRO A 366 5.89 -8.87 -10.65
C PRO A 366 4.73 -8.10 -10.02
N THR A 367 5.02 -7.12 -9.15
CA THR A 367 3.95 -6.34 -8.49
C THR A 367 3.12 -5.56 -9.50
N VAL A 368 3.77 -4.96 -10.47
CA VAL A 368 3.17 -4.17 -11.54
C VAL A 368 3.75 -4.62 -12.88
N ALA A 369 2.94 -4.60 -13.93
CA ALA A 369 3.37 -5.07 -15.26
C ALA A 369 4.28 -4.09 -16.01
N VAL A 370 4.30 -2.82 -15.63
CA VAL A 370 5.02 -1.74 -16.33
C VAL A 370 5.85 -0.92 -15.36
N LEU A 371 6.90 -0.30 -15.84
CA LEU A 371 7.61 0.75 -15.13
C LEU A 371 6.70 1.99 -14.94
N PRO A 372 6.96 2.87 -13.95
CA PRO A 372 6.13 4.05 -13.75
C PRO A 372 6.13 4.94 -15.00
N PRO A 373 4.97 5.13 -15.68
CA PRO A 373 4.87 6.01 -16.83
C PRO A 373 5.15 7.48 -16.48
N ARG A 374 5.50 8.28 -17.48
CA ARG A 374 5.69 9.73 -17.29
C ARG A 374 4.37 10.43 -17.01
N ILE A 375 4.38 11.44 -16.13
CA ILE A 375 3.18 12.23 -15.77
C ILE A 375 2.60 12.96 -17.00
N ASP A 376 3.44 13.44 -17.89
CA ASP A 376 3.01 14.14 -19.12
C ASP A 376 2.41 13.21 -20.18
N GLY A 377 2.51 11.89 -20.02
CA GLY A 377 1.98 10.88 -20.95
C GLY A 377 0.46 10.66 -20.90
N PHE A 378 -0.27 11.32 -20.00
CA PHE A 378 -1.70 11.08 -19.75
C PHE A 378 -2.63 12.13 -20.37
N ALA A 379 -2.24 12.77 -21.47
CA ALA A 379 -3.09 13.75 -22.14
C ALA A 379 -4.39 13.14 -22.72
N ALA A 380 -4.31 11.92 -23.28
CA ALA A 380 -5.45 11.22 -23.83
C ALA A 380 -6.08 10.24 -22.83
N ASP A 381 -7.41 10.21 -22.77
CA ASP A 381 -8.15 9.34 -21.84
C ASP A 381 -7.95 7.85 -22.15
N ASP A 382 -7.88 7.45 -23.41
CA ASP A 382 -7.60 6.04 -23.79
C ASP A 382 -6.26 5.57 -23.23
N THR A 383 -5.23 6.43 -23.28
CA THR A 383 -3.92 6.14 -22.69
C THR A 383 -4.02 6.00 -21.16
N TYR A 384 -4.77 6.89 -20.52
CA TYR A 384 -5.02 6.83 -19.09
C TYR A 384 -5.67 5.51 -18.70
N PHE A 385 -6.79 5.13 -19.33
CA PHE A 385 -7.53 3.92 -18.98
C PHE A 385 -6.73 2.65 -19.25
N ARG A 386 -6.04 2.57 -20.38
CA ARG A 386 -5.17 1.43 -20.71
C ARG A 386 -4.02 1.27 -19.71
N LEU A 387 -3.28 2.33 -19.43
CA LEU A 387 -2.16 2.27 -18.47
C LEU A 387 -2.64 2.00 -17.05
N ASN A 388 -3.79 2.57 -16.64
CA ASN A 388 -4.37 2.28 -15.34
C ASN A 388 -4.76 0.80 -15.20
N ALA A 389 -5.29 0.19 -16.24
CA ALA A 389 -5.60 -1.25 -16.26
C ALA A 389 -4.33 -2.10 -16.13
N LEU A 390 -3.26 -1.78 -16.87
CA LEU A 390 -1.98 -2.49 -16.80
C LEU A 390 -1.30 -2.34 -15.43
N VAL A 391 -1.32 -1.14 -14.85
CA VAL A 391 -0.75 -0.88 -13.52
C VAL A 391 -1.47 -1.67 -12.43
N LEU A 392 -2.79 -1.83 -12.54
CA LEU A 392 -3.61 -2.56 -11.57
C LEU A 392 -3.59 -4.09 -11.77
N ARG A 393 -3.42 -4.58 -13.00
CA ARG A 393 -3.69 -5.96 -13.40
C ARG A 393 -3.12 -7.00 -12.46
N ASN A 394 -1.82 -6.95 -12.19
CA ASN A 394 -1.17 -7.98 -11.40
C ASN A 394 -1.62 -7.93 -9.93
N SER A 395 -1.63 -6.75 -9.35
CA SER A 395 -1.99 -6.58 -7.94
C SER A 395 -3.46 -6.86 -7.65
N MET A 396 -4.39 -6.46 -8.55
CA MET A 396 -5.83 -6.67 -8.31
C MET A 396 -6.24 -8.14 -8.33
N LEU A 397 -5.49 -9.02 -9.01
CA LEU A 397 -5.75 -10.45 -8.99
C LEU A 397 -5.55 -11.04 -7.58
N PHE A 398 -4.55 -10.55 -6.83
CA PHE A 398 -4.36 -10.94 -5.44
C PHE A 398 -5.46 -10.38 -4.51
N ASN A 399 -6.04 -9.20 -4.81
CA ASN A 399 -7.24 -8.73 -4.10
C ASN A 399 -8.46 -9.61 -4.44
N PHE A 400 -8.63 -10.01 -5.70
CA PHE A 400 -9.68 -10.95 -6.10
C PHE A 400 -9.55 -12.28 -5.36
N LEU A 401 -8.33 -12.76 -5.15
CA LEU A 401 -8.03 -14.00 -4.41
C LEU A 401 -8.09 -13.85 -2.88
N ALA A 402 -8.37 -12.65 -2.36
CA ALA A 402 -8.46 -12.33 -0.91
C ALA A 402 -7.19 -12.65 -0.11
N CYS A 403 -6.03 -12.61 -0.74
CA CYS A 403 -4.78 -12.97 -0.08
C CYS A 403 -4.01 -11.75 0.45
N PRO A 404 -3.28 -11.89 1.59
CA PRO A 404 -2.25 -10.95 1.95
C PRO A 404 -1.13 -11.01 0.93
N ALA A 405 -0.50 -9.87 0.65
CA ALA A 405 0.63 -9.80 -0.26
C ALA A 405 1.56 -8.64 0.11
N VAL A 406 2.84 -8.90 0.16
CA VAL A 406 3.86 -7.88 0.37
C VAL A 406 4.60 -7.61 -0.94
N SER A 407 4.71 -6.33 -1.34
CA SER A 407 5.60 -5.88 -2.41
C SER A 407 6.91 -5.42 -1.81
N ILE A 408 8.01 -5.95 -2.32
CA ILE A 408 9.38 -5.60 -1.92
C ILE A 408 10.18 -5.16 -3.16
N PRO A 409 11.24 -4.36 -3.01
CA PRO A 409 12.16 -4.09 -4.11
C PRO A 409 12.85 -5.38 -4.57
N GLY A 410 12.56 -5.81 -5.80
CA GLY A 410 13.17 -6.99 -6.42
C GLY A 410 14.48 -6.68 -7.14
N GLY A 411 14.65 -5.45 -7.58
CA GLY A 411 15.82 -4.97 -8.31
C GLY A 411 15.62 -3.54 -8.83
N GLN A 412 16.61 -3.05 -9.55
CA GLN A 412 16.55 -1.75 -10.22
C GLN A 412 16.86 -1.93 -11.71
N THR A 413 16.21 -1.11 -12.53
CA THR A 413 16.53 -0.99 -13.96
C THR A 413 17.88 -0.28 -14.15
N SER A 414 18.41 -0.33 -15.37
CA SER A 414 19.61 0.45 -15.74
C SER A 414 19.41 1.96 -15.57
N GLY A 415 18.15 2.44 -15.64
CA GLY A 415 17.77 3.83 -15.39
C GLY A 415 17.52 4.17 -13.91
N GLY A 416 17.76 3.24 -12.97
CA GLY A 416 17.58 3.48 -11.53
C GLY A 416 16.14 3.38 -11.03
N LEU A 417 15.17 2.98 -11.87
CA LEU A 417 13.79 2.75 -11.46
C LEU A 417 13.67 1.40 -10.74
N SER A 418 12.76 1.32 -9.78
CA SER A 418 12.53 0.09 -9.02
C SER A 418 11.60 -0.88 -9.75
N VAL A 419 11.92 -2.16 -9.65
CA VAL A 419 11.03 -3.28 -10.00
C VAL A 419 10.58 -3.95 -8.70
N GLY A 420 9.28 -3.91 -8.43
CA GLY A 420 8.70 -4.55 -7.26
C GLY A 420 8.35 -6.01 -7.52
N VAL A 421 8.59 -6.85 -6.52
CA VAL A 421 8.17 -8.27 -6.49
C VAL A 421 7.17 -8.47 -5.37
N SER A 422 6.02 -9.02 -5.68
CA SER A 422 4.99 -9.40 -4.71
C SER A 422 5.21 -10.84 -4.24
N ILE A 423 5.11 -11.04 -2.93
CA ILE A 423 5.03 -12.35 -2.28
C ILE A 423 3.65 -12.43 -1.64
N ALA A 424 2.83 -13.40 -2.09
CA ALA A 424 1.45 -13.55 -1.64
C ALA A 424 1.24 -14.92 -0.97
N GLY A 425 0.45 -14.93 0.10
CA GLY A 425 0.10 -16.12 0.86
C GLY A 425 -1.40 -16.35 0.96
N GLN A 426 -1.80 -17.42 1.61
CA GLN A 426 -3.19 -17.65 1.98
C GLN A 426 -3.64 -16.60 3.03
N PRO A 427 -4.95 -16.39 3.22
CA PRO A 427 -5.43 -15.53 4.30
C PRO A 427 -4.78 -15.88 5.64
N HIS A 428 -4.29 -14.86 6.33
CA HIS A 428 -3.54 -14.90 7.59
C HIS A 428 -2.08 -15.38 7.52
N ASP A 429 -1.51 -15.51 6.31
CA ASP A 429 -0.09 -15.86 6.12
C ASP A 429 0.86 -14.64 6.20
N GLU A 430 0.42 -13.47 6.71
CA GLU A 430 1.30 -12.30 6.85
C GLU A 430 2.62 -12.62 7.57
N PRO A 431 2.66 -13.42 8.66
CA PRO A 431 3.94 -13.79 9.29
C PRO A 431 4.87 -14.57 8.37
N LEU A 432 4.34 -15.48 7.55
CA LEU A 432 5.10 -16.29 6.62
C LEU A 432 5.65 -15.45 5.46
N ILE A 433 4.79 -14.69 4.78
CA ILE A 433 5.21 -13.90 3.61
C ILE A 433 6.16 -12.78 3.99
N LEU A 434 5.98 -12.15 5.17
CA LEU A 434 6.91 -11.15 5.68
C LEU A 434 8.25 -11.79 6.11
N GLY A 435 8.24 -12.98 6.69
CA GLY A 435 9.46 -13.71 7.01
C GLY A 435 10.27 -14.08 5.76
N ILE A 436 9.62 -14.55 4.69
CA ILE A 436 10.25 -14.81 3.38
C ILE A 436 10.78 -13.50 2.77
N ALA A 437 10.00 -12.44 2.80
CA ALA A 437 10.39 -11.12 2.32
C ALA A 437 11.61 -10.56 3.07
N ARG A 438 11.66 -10.74 4.40
CA ARG A 438 12.80 -10.32 5.22
C ARG A 438 14.08 -11.09 4.90
N ALA A 439 13.97 -12.40 4.71
CA ALA A 439 15.12 -13.21 4.28
C ALA A 439 15.66 -12.72 2.93
N PHE A 440 14.78 -12.41 1.98
CA PHE A 440 15.17 -11.82 0.69
C PHE A 440 15.81 -10.44 0.85
N GLU A 441 15.26 -9.57 1.67
CA GLU A 441 15.80 -8.22 1.94
C GLU A 441 17.23 -8.30 2.49
N LEU A 442 17.48 -9.17 3.46
CA LEU A 442 18.80 -9.36 4.07
C LEU A 442 19.84 -9.92 3.10
N ALA A 443 19.47 -10.86 2.24
CA ALA A 443 20.39 -11.43 1.23
C ALA A 443 20.83 -10.44 0.16
N GLY A 444 20.28 -9.26 0.05
CA GLY A 444 20.65 -8.20 -0.88
C GLY A 444 21.42 -7.04 -0.27
N ALA A 445 21.65 -7.11 1.03
CA ALA A 445 22.46 -6.12 1.74
C ALA A 445 23.96 -6.47 1.72
N ASP A 446 24.33 -7.68 1.23
CA ASP A 446 25.70 -8.14 1.03
C ASP A 446 26.15 -7.87 -0.44
#